data_a29dcd301c92130e9e781e7293613ef4
#
_entry.id   a29dcd301c92130e9e781e7293613ef4
#
_cell.length_a   1.000
_cell.length_b   1.000
_cell.length_c   1.000
_cell.angle_alpha   90.00
_cell.angle_beta   90.00
_cell.angle_gamma   90.00
#
_symmetry.space_group_name_H-M   'P 1'
#
loop_
_entity.id
_entity.type
_entity.pdbx_description
1 polymer ?
#
loop_
_entity_poly.entity_id
_entity_poly.type
_entity_poly.pdbx_seq_one_letter_code
_entity_poly.pdbx_strand_id
1 'polypeptide(L)'
;KRELKKFIRFNYRMYKGNPYSVPDLYDDMLNTFNKRKNAAFEFCEADYFLAYQDDKIVGRVAAIINNRANEKWGCKNVRFGWIDFIDDPEVSSALIKTVEDWGKERGMTHIAGPLGFTDFDAEGMLIEGFDQLSTMATIYNHPYYPVHMEKLGFEKDADWVEYKIYIPDAIPDKHKRISELIQRKYNLKIKKYTSGK
;
A
#
# COMPACT_ATOMS: atom_id res chain seq x y z
N LYS A 1 -3.60 -21.42 2.64
CA LYS A 1 -3.73 -21.09 1.18
C LYS A 1 -5.15 -20.65 0.76
N ARG A 2 -6.24 -21.31 1.24
CA ARG A 2 -7.61 -20.97 0.84
C ARG A 2 -8.03 -19.59 1.36
N GLU A 3 -7.77 -19.30 2.63
CA GLU A 3 -8.13 -18.02 3.26
C GLU A 3 -7.33 -16.86 2.66
N LEU A 4 -6.03 -17.02 2.38
CA LEU A 4 -5.25 -15.99 1.70
C LEU A 4 -5.82 -15.62 0.32
N LYS A 5 -6.31 -16.61 -0.44
CA LYS A 5 -7.00 -16.33 -1.71
C LYS A 5 -8.30 -15.54 -1.51
N LYS A 6 -9.04 -15.77 -0.41
CA LYS A 6 -10.22 -14.99 -0.07
C LYS A 6 -9.83 -13.56 0.28
N PHE A 7 -8.77 -13.38 1.06
CA PHE A 7 -8.21 -12.09 1.45
C PHE A 7 -7.87 -11.24 0.21
N ILE A 8 -7.10 -11.78 -0.74
CA ILE A 8 -6.74 -11.08 -1.97
C ILE A 8 -7.99 -10.76 -2.81
N ARG A 9 -8.88 -11.74 -3.01
CA ARG A 9 -10.07 -11.59 -3.85
C ARG A 9 -11.13 -10.64 -3.28
N PHE A 10 -11.06 -10.31 -2.00
CA PHE A 10 -12.00 -9.38 -1.39
C PHE A 10 -11.91 -8.01 -2.03
N ASN A 11 -10.73 -7.44 -2.19
CA ASN A 11 -10.51 -6.16 -2.87
C ASN A 11 -11.06 -6.16 -4.30
N TYR A 12 -10.75 -7.18 -5.11
CA TYR A 12 -11.27 -7.27 -6.49
C TYR A 12 -12.80 -7.32 -6.58
N ARG A 13 -13.44 -7.93 -5.59
CA ARG A 13 -14.91 -7.97 -5.54
C ARG A 13 -15.50 -6.64 -5.10
N MET A 14 -14.85 -5.98 -4.16
CA MET A 14 -15.29 -4.72 -3.58
C MET A 14 -15.28 -3.59 -4.62
N TYR A 15 -14.23 -3.54 -5.44
CA TYR A 15 -14.08 -2.51 -6.47
C TYR A 15 -14.53 -2.96 -7.87
N LYS A 16 -15.21 -4.10 -7.98
CA LYS A 16 -15.68 -4.61 -9.27
C LYS A 16 -16.61 -3.62 -9.96
N GLY A 17 -16.23 -3.18 -11.16
CA GLY A 17 -16.99 -2.21 -11.95
C GLY A 17 -16.72 -0.74 -11.60
N ASN A 18 -15.85 -0.45 -10.65
CA ASN A 18 -15.37 0.90 -10.41
C ASN A 18 -14.39 1.30 -11.54
N PRO A 19 -14.66 2.41 -12.29
CA PRO A 19 -13.84 2.79 -13.45
C PRO A 19 -12.51 3.45 -13.05
N TYR A 20 -12.31 3.79 -11.79
CA TYR A 20 -11.15 4.52 -11.30
C TYR A 20 -10.15 3.65 -10.54
N SER A 21 -10.59 2.49 -10.06
CA SER A 21 -9.74 1.56 -9.33
C SER A 21 -8.98 0.64 -10.28
N VAL A 22 -7.67 0.60 -10.17
CA VAL A 22 -6.79 -0.35 -10.86
C VAL A 22 -6.43 -1.48 -9.89
N PRO A 23 -6.86 -2.72 -10.16
CA PRO A 23 -6.58 -3.82 -9.25
C PRO A 23 -5.10 -4.24 -9.34
N ASP A 24 -4.56 -4.67 -8.20
CA ASP A 24 -3.25 -5.30 -8.14
C ASP A 24 -3.18 -6.57 -9.01
N LEU A 25 -1.99 -6.94 -9.45
CA LEU A 25 -1.77 -8.22 -10.13
C LEU A 25 -1.90 -9.38 -9.15
N TYR A 26 -2.78 -10.32 -9.45
CA TYR A 26 -3.13 -11.41 -8.54
C TYR A 26 -1.93 -12.28 -8.11
N ASP A 27 -1.04 -12.60 -9.06
CA ASP A 27 0.14 -13.41 -8.77
C ASP A 27 1.18 -12.65 -7.96
N ASP A 28 1.28 -11.34 -8.14
CA ASP A 28 2.14 -10.48 -7.33
C ASP A 28 1.64 -10.42 -5.89
N MET A 29 0.32 -10.28 -5.68
CA MET A 29 -0.26 -10.34 -4.34
C MET A 29 -0.02 -11.72 -3.68
N LEU A 30 -0.13 -12.82 -4.42
CA LEU A 30 0.21 -14.14 -3.89
C LEU A 30 1.67 -14.25 -3.48
N ASN A 31 2.58 -13.59 -4.20
CA ASN A 31 4.01 -13.57 -3.87
C ASN A 31 4.29 -12.63 -2.68
N THR A 32 3.70 -11.45 -2.66
CA THR A 32 3.81 -10.46 -1.57
C THR A 32 3.45 -11.07 -0.22
N PHE A 33 2.36 -11.83 -0.14
CA PHE A 33 1.91 -12.47 1.10
C PHE A 33 2.55 -13.84 1.38
N ASN A 34 3.50 -14.29 0.56
CA ASN A 34 4.13 -15.58 0.73
C ASN A 34 5.46 -15.45 1.47
N LYS A 35 5.51 -15.97 2.71
CA LYS A 35 6.70 -15.97 3.59
C LYS A 35 7.97 -16.56 2.93
N ARG A 36 7.83 -17.42 1.91
CA ARG A 36 8.97 -18.04 1.23
C ARG A 36 9.46 -17.27 -0.01
N LYS A 37 8.67 -16.30 -0.49
CA LYS A 37 8.96 -15.57 -1.73
C LYS A 37 9.26 -14.10 -1.50
N ASN A 38 8.63 -13.49 -0.51
CA ASN A 38 8.85 -12.09 -0.19
C ASN A 38 10.00 -11.97 0.82
N ALA A 39 11.10 -11.36 0.39
CA ALA A 39 12.28 -11.11 1.21
C ALA A 39 12.01 -10.22 2.44
N ALA A 40 10.93 -9.43 2.44
CA ALA A 40 10.56 -8.63 3.59
C ALA A 40 10.31 -9.47 4.85
N PHE A 41 9.96 -10.74 4.73
CA PHE A 41 9.82 -11.65 5.87
C PHE A 41 11.14 -12.02 6.58
N GLU A 42 12.29 -11.58 6.07
CA GLU A 42 13.55 -11.66 6.80
C GLU A 42 13.59 -10.70 8.00
N PHE A 43 12.78 -9.64 7.96
CA PHE A 43 12.74 -8.60 9.00
C PHE A 43 11.32 -8.14 9.36
N CYS A 44 10.29 -8.72 8.75
CA CYS A 44 8.90 -8.43 9.05
C CYS A 44 8.17 -9.65 9.57
N GLU A 45 7.23 -9.42 10.49
CA GLU A 45 6.19 -10.36 10.87
C GLU A 45 4.86 -9.88 10.33
N ALA A 46 3.99 -10.78 9.88
CA ALA A 46 2.67 -10.41 9.43
C ALA A 46 1.65 -11.54 9.57
N ASP A 47 0.41 -11.14 9.87
CA ASP A 47 -0.78 -11.98 9.78
C ASP A 47 -1.90 -11.24 9.04
N TYR A 48 -2.85 -12.00 8.47
CA TYR A 48 -3.90 -11.50 7.60
C TYR A 48 -5.26 -11.89 8.14
N PHE A 49 -6.14 -10.92 8.26
CA PHE A 49 -7.44 -11.08 8.90
C PHE A 49 -8.58 -10.77 7.94
N LEU A 50 -9.68 -11.50 8.09
CA LEU A 50 -10.92 -11.29 7.39
C LEU A 50 -12.04 -11.06 8.39
N ALA A 51 -12.81 -9.99 8.21
CA ALA A 51 -14.04 -9.77 8.94
C ALA A 51 -15.21 -10.47 8.23
N TYR A 52 -16.05 -11.14 9.00
CA TYR A 52 -17.24 -11.85 8.53
C TYR A 52 -18.49 -11.30 9.22
N GLN A 53 -19.55 -11.10 8.46
CA GLN A 53 -20.90 -10.82 8.91
C GLN A 53 -21.86 -11.74 8.15
N ASP A 54 -22.65 -12.53 8.86
CA ASP A 54 -23.56 -13.52 8.28
C ASP A 54 -22.89 -14.42 7.22
N ASP A 55 -21.74 -14.99 7.55
CA ASP A 55 -20.91 -15.82 6.67
C ASP A 55 -20.34 -15.11 5.41
N LYS A 56 -20.58 -13.82 5.27
CA LYS A 56 -20.02 -13.02 4.18
C LYS A 56 -18.77 -12.27 4.65
N ILE A 57 -17.75 -12.22 3.78
CA ILE A 57 -16.58 -11.39 4.04
C ILE A 57 -16.96 -9.93 3.79
N VAL A 58 -16.81 -9.11 4.82
CA VAL A 58 -17.16 -7.68 4.83
C VAL A 58 -15.94 -6.77 5.02
N GLY A 59 -14.78 -7.35 5.32
CA GLY A 59 -13.54 -6.58 5.43
C GLY A 59 -12.30 -7.48 5.47
N ARG A 60 -11.15 -6.86 5.27
CA ARG A 60 -9.83 -7.46 5.39
C ARG A 60 -8.82 -6.47 5.95
N VAL A 61 -7.78 -6.94 6.62
CA VAL A 61 -6.63 -6.14 7.04
C VAL A 61 -5.41 -7.04 7.23
N ALA A 62 -4.23 -6.53 6.91
CA ALA A 62 -2.95 -7.12 7.30
C ALA A 62 -2.41 -6.40 8.53
N ALA A 63 -1.98 -7.15 9.55
CA ALA A 63 -1.16 -6.64 10.64
C ALA A 63 0.30 -6.96 10.34
N ILE A 64 1.19 -5.98 10.47
CA ILE A 64 2.60 -6.09 10.08
C ILE A 64 3.47 -5.42 11.13
N ILE A 65 4.57 -6.06 11.51
CA ILE A 65 5.66 -5.45 12.28
C ILE A 65 6.89 -5.46 11.38
N ASN A 66 7.44 -4.29 11.09
CA ASN A 66 8.74 -4.15 10.44
C ASN A 66 9.80 -3.87 11.49
N ASN A 67 10.53 -4.91 11.90
CA ASN A 67 11.53 -4.83 12.98
C ASN A 67 12.68 -3.88 12.63
N ARG A 68 13.12 -3.85 11.35
CA ARG A 68 14.18 -2.92 10.91
C ARG A 68 13.74 -1.46 10.99
N ALA A 69 12.50 -1.15 10.59
CA ALA A 69 11.97 0.19 10.69
C ALA A 69 11.80 0.60 12.16
N ASN A 70 11.24 -0.26 12.99
CA ASN A 70 11.06 0.00 14.41
C ASN A 70 12.40 0.25 15.13
N GLU A 71 13.42 -0.55 14.83
CA GLU A 71 14.78 -0.36 15.35
C GLU A 71 15.39 0.97 14.87
N LYS A 72 15.33 1.24 13.56
CA LYS A 72 15.89 2.45 12.95
C LYS A 72 15.30 3.73 13.52
N TRP A 73 13.99 3.73 13.75
CA TRP A 73 13.26 4.91 14.21
C TRP A 73 13.04 4.95 15.73
N GLY A 74 13.51 3.92 16.46
CA GLY A 74 13.38 3.84 17.91
C GLY A 74 11.92 3.77 18.38
N CYS A 75 11.04 3.16 17.59
CA CYS A 75 9.60 3.06 17.87
C CYS A 75 9.14 1.60 18.03
N LYS A 76 7.90 1.43 18.48
CA LYS A 76 7.25 0.12 18.64
C LYS A 76 5.90 0.16 17.91
N ASN A 77 5.95 0.23 16.58
CA ASN A 77 4.79 0.36 15.73
C ASN A 77 4.34 -0.99 15.19
N VAL A 78 3.05 -1.30 15.30
CA VAL A 78 2.37 -2.23 14.42
C VAL A 78 1.78 -1.43 13.25
N ARG A 79 1.96 -1.94 12.03
CA ARG A 79 1.37 -1.37 10.83
C ARG A 79 0.06 -2.09 10.51
N PHE A 80 -0.95 -1.36 10.03
CA PHE A 80 -2.07 -1.96 9.32
C PHE A 80 -1.94 -1.66 7.82
N GLY A 81 -2.13 -2.66 6.97
CA GLY A 81 -2.02 -2.51 5.52
C GLY A 81 -3.07 -3.34 4.79
N TRP A 82 -3.23 -3.11 3.50
CA TRP A 82 -4.24 -3.77 2.66
C TRP A 82 -5.62 -3.83 3.33
N ILE A 83 -5.99 -2.73 4.01
CA ILE A 83 -7.28 -2.62 4.68
C ILE A 83 -8.35 -2.29 3.66
N ASP A 84 -9.39 -3.11 3.64
CA ASP A 84 -10.62 -2.87 2.89
C ASP A 84 -11.82 -3.30 3.71
N PHE A 85 -12.88 -2.53 3.69
CA PHE A 85 -14.10 -2.80 4.46
C PHE A 85 -15.32 -2.13 3.84
N ILE A 86 -16.49 -2.69 4.09
CA ILE A 86 -17.78 -2.05 3.74
C ILE A 86 -18.00 -0.81 4.62
N ASP A 87 -18.88 0.10 4.20
CA ASP A 87 -19.22 1.30 4.97
C ASP A 87 -20.03 0.94 6.24
N ASP A 88 -19.34 0.34 7.21
CA ASP A 88 -19.87 -0.09 8.49
C ASP A 88 -18.84 0.18 9.59
N PRO A 89 -19.15 1.07 10.56
CA PRO A 89 -18.24 1.40 11.65
C PRO A 89 -17.86 0.21 12.55
N GLU A 90 -18.73 -0.76 12.71
CA GLU A 90 -18.42 -1.97 13.50
C GLU A 90 -17.36 -2.80 12.82
N VAL A 91 -17.40 -2.90 11.47
CA VAL A 91 -16.43 -3.65 10.69
C VAL A 91 -15.06 -2.98 10.74
N SER A 92 -14.98 -1.66 10.50
CA SER A 92 -13.71 -0.93 10.56
C SER A 92 -13.09 -0.98 11.95
N SER A 93 -13.92 -0.79 13.00
CA SER A 93 -13.47 -0.88 14.40
C SER A 93 -12.94 -2.27 14.75
N ALA A 94 -13.65 -3.33 14.34
CA ALA A 94 -13.21 -4.71 14.59
C ALA A 94 -11.88 -5.03 13.90
N LEU A 95 -11.68 -4.56 12.66
CA LEU A 95 -10.43 -4.76 11.92
C LEU A 95 -9.25 -4.05 12.60
N ILE A 96 -9.41 -2.78 12.95
CA ILE A 96 -8.35 -2.00 13.63
C ILE A 96 -8.05 -2.59 15.00
N LYS A 97 -9.09 -2.90 15.78
CA LYS A 97 -8.90 -3.55 17.09
C LYS A 97 -8.14 -4.87 16.97
N THR A 98 -8.39 -5.66 15.94
CA THR A 98 -7.65 -6.92 15.71
C THR A 98 -6.16 -6.65 15.50
N VAL A 99 -5.81 -5.62 14.73
CA VAL A 99 -4.40 -5.22 14.51
C VAL A 99 -3.77 -4.71 15.81
N GLU A 100 -4.50 -3.90 16.58
CA GLU A 100 -4.03 -3.42 17.88
C GLU A 100 -3.74 -4.57 18.85
N ASP A 101 -4.67 -5.50 19.00
CA ASP A 101 -4.54 -6.64 19.90
C ASP A 101 -3.37 -7.55 19.47
N TRP A 102 -3.26 -7.83 18.17
CA TRP A 102 -2.14 -8.56 17.59
C TRP A 102 -0.78 -7.87 17.84
N GLY A 103 -0.74 -6.55 17.72
CA GLY A 103 0.44 -5.73 18.00
C GLY A 103 0.78 -5.69 19.49
N LYS A 104 -0.20 -5.52 20.37
CA LYS A 104 -0.03 -5.51 21.83
C LYS A 104 0.56 -6.83 22.35
N GLU A 105 0.09 -7.97 21.84
CA GLU A 105 0.64 -9.29 22.17
C GLU A 105 2.13 -9.41 21.81
N ARG A 106 2.64 -8.60 20.88
CA ARG A 106 4.03 -8.55 20.41
C ARG A 106 4.81 -7.36 20.95
N GLY A 107 4.27 -6.67 21.95
CA GLY A 107 4.93 -5.56 22.63
C GLY A 107 4.93 -4.23 21.84
N MET A 108 4.08 -4.11 20.83
CA MET A 108 3.91 -2.83 20.13
C MET A 108 3.04 -1.89 20.94
N THR A 109 3.33 -0.60 20.85
CA THR A 109 2.65 0.45 21.64
C THR A 109 1.91 1.47 20.80
N HIS A 110 2.15 1.49 19.49
CA HIS A 110 1.51 2.40 18.54
C HIS A 110 1.06 1.62 17.31
N ILE A 111 0.03 2.14 16.64
CA ILE A 111 -0.46 1.65 15.37
C ILE A 111 -0.29 2.74 14.30
N ALA A 112 0.21 2.38 13.13
CA ALA A 112 0.41 3.29 12.01
C ALA A 112 -0.04 2.64 10.69
N GLY A 113 -0.55 3.43 9.77
CA GLY A 113 -0.97 2.92 8.46
C GLY A 113 -2.00 3.82 7.75
N PRO A 114 -2.47 3.36 6.60
CA PRO A 114 -2.11 2.09 5.94
C PRO A 114 -0.66 2.06 5.43
N LEU A 115 0.06 1.01 5.77
CA LEU A 115 1.45 0.79 5.35
C LEU A 115 1.69 -0.69 5.05
N GLY A 116 2.44 -1.00 4.00
CA GLY A 116 2.87 -2.35 3.68
C GLY A 116 4.10 -2.81 4.45
N PHE A 117 4.77 -3.84 3.93
CA PHE A 117 6.02 -4.35 4.47
C PHE A 117 7.15 -3.32 4.35
N THR A 118 7.21 -2.63 3.20
CA THR A 118 8.23 -1.64 2.83
C THR A 118 7.59 -0.48 2.10
N ASP A 119 8.36 0.59 1.88
CA ASP A 119 7.95 1.80 1.13
C ASP A 119 7.71 1.55 -0.38
N PHE A 120 7.87 0.30 -0.84
CA PHE A 120 7.49 -0.10 -2.21
C PHE A 120 6.08 -0.71 -2.30
N ASP A 121 5.45 -0.96 -1.16
CA ASP A 121 4.06 -1.37 -1.10
C ASP A 121 3.14 -0.14 -1.12
N ALA A 122 1.87 -0.34 -1.41
CA ALA A 122 0.89 0.74 -1.37
C ALA A 122 0.74 1.31 0.05
N GLU A 123 0.78 2.63 0.16
CA GLU A 123 0.76 3.37 1.42
C GLU A 123 -0.33 4.45 1.43
N GLY A 124 -0.86 4.73 2.62
CA GLY A 124 -1.81 5.82 2.85
C GLY A 124 -3.25 5.52 2.42
N MET A 125 -4.06 6.54 2.38
CA MET A 125 -5.46 6.54 1.93
C MET A 125 -5.70 7.66 0.95
N LEU A 126 -6.47 7.39 -0.10
CA LEU A 126 -6.96 8.41 -1.02
C LEU A 126 -7.94 9.33 -0.27
N ILE A 127 -7.69 10.64 -0.33
CA ILE A 127 -8.53 11.68 0.29
C ILE A 127 -9.11 12.65 -0.74
N GLU A 128 -8.48 12.75 -1.91
CA GLU A 128 -8.92 13.59 -3.03
C GLU A 128 -8.68 12.84 -4.36
N GLY A 129 -9.44 13.18 -5.41
CA GLY A 129 -9.28 12.57 -6.74
C GLY A 129 -9.98 11.21 -6.89
N PHE A 130 -11.06 10.95 -6.18
CA PHE A 130 -11.83 9.71 -6.27
C PHE A 130 -12.43 9.45 -7.67
N ASP A 131 -12.47 10.47 -8.51
CA ASP A 131 -12.90 10.47 -9.91
C ASP A 131 -11.73 10.41 -10.91
N GLN A 132 -10.52 10.17 -10.42
CA GLN A 132 -9.32 10.00 -11.24
C GLN A 132 -8.94 8.52 -11.33
N LEU A 133 -8.51 8.10 -12.52
CA LEU A 133 -7.99 6.74 -12.70
C LEU A 133 -6.69 6.58 -11.90
N SER A 134 -6.69 5.66 -10.95
CA SER A 134 -5.48 5.30 -10.21
C SER A 134 -4.46 4.60 -11.12
N THR A 135 -3.21 4.53 -10.69
CA THR A 135 -2.18 3.73 -11.33
C THR A 135 -1.95 2.43 -10.56
N MET A 136 -1.15 1.54 -11.09
CA MET A 136 -0.78 0.30 -10.39
C MET A 136 0.06 0.57 -9.12
N ALA A 137 0.67 1.74 -9.02
CA ALA A 137 1.51 2.14 -7.87
C ALA A 137 0.77 2.98 -6.84
N THR A 138 -0.45 3.43 -7.15
CA THR A 138 -1.25 4.28 -6.28
C THR A 138 -2.45 3.53 -5.72
N ILE A 139 -2.91 3.98 -4.57
CA ILE A 139 -4.04 3.37 -3.89
C ILE A 139 -5.36 3.94 -4.41
N TYR A 140 -6.41 3.13 -4.31
CA TYR A 140 -7.78 3.56 -4.42
C TYR A 140 -8.59 3.02 -3.22
N ASN A 141 -9.39 3.87 -2.62
CA ASN A 141 -10.34 3.50 -1.57
C ASN A 141 -11.61 4.33 -1.68
N HIS A 142 -12.68 3.88 -1.04
CA HIS A 142 -13.92 4.65 -0.96
C HIS A 142 -13.78 5.89 -0.06
N PRO A 143 -14.55 6.97 -0.31
CA PRO A 143 -14.46 8.22 0.46
C PRO A 143 -14.75 8.08 1.96
N TYR A 144 -15.43 7.04 2.38
CA TYR A 144 -15.72 6.82 3.80
C TYR A 144 -14.52 6.31 4.63
N TYR A 145 -13.44 5.82 3.99
CA TYR A 145 -12.27 5.28 4.71
C TYR A 145 -11.63 6.29 5.66
N PRO A 146 -11.21 7.49 5.21
CA PRO A 146 -10.62 8.48 6.11
C PRO A 146 -11.60 8.90 7.21
N VAL A 147 -12.90 9.00 6.93
CA VAL A 147 -13.92 9.33 7.93
C VAL A 147 -13.98 8.28 9.05
N HIS A 148 -13.85 6.98 8.70
CA HIS A 148 -13.80 5.93 9.71
C HIS A 148 -12.51 6.00 10.53
N MET A 149 -11.36 6.28 9.91
CA MET A 149 -10.09 6.41 10.63
C MET A 149 -10.11 7.57 11.61
N GLU A 150 -10.62 8.73 11.23
CA GLU A 150 -10.81 9.88 12.14
C GLU A 150 -11.70 9.52 13.33
N LYS A 151 -12.82 8.84 13.09
CA LYS A 151 -13.72 8.38 14.18
C LYS A 151 -13.06 7.36 15.11
N LEU A 152 -12.11 6.58 14.62
CA LEU A 152 -11.32 5.63 15.41
C LEU A 152 -10.14 6.29 16.15
N GLY A 153 -9.97 7.61 16.00
CA GLY A 153 -8.96 8.39 16.71
C GLY A 153 -7.59 8.43 16.02
N PHE A 154 -7.51 8.08 14.74
CA PHE A 154 -6.29 8.28 13.97
C PHE A 154 -6.11 9.75 13.61
N GLU A 155 -4.86 10.19 13.68
CA GLU A 155 -4.42 11.50 13.22
C GLU A 155 -3.63 11.35 11.92
N LYS A 156 -3.71 12.36 11.05
CA LYS A 156 -2.96 12.39 9.80
C LYS A 156 -1.47 12.65 10.07
N ASP A 157 -0.62 11.78 9.54
CA ASP A 157 0.83 11.89 9.68
C ASP A 157 1.45 12.68 8.50
N ALA A 158 1.14 12.31 7.25
CA ALA A 158 1.72 12.93 6.06
C ALA A 158 0.73 13.00 4.90
N ASP A 159 0.96 13.95 4.00
CA ASP A 159 0.28 14.03 2.71
C ASP A 159 1.21 13.59 1.58
N TRP A 160 0.67 12.79 0.67
CA TRP A 160 1.29 12.40 -0.58
C TRP A 160 0.53 13.02 -1.74
N VAL A 161 1.24 13.51 -2.73
CA VAL A 161 0.62 14.13 -3.91
C VAL A 161 1.04 13.41 -5.17
N GLU A 162 0.08 13.17 -6.05
CA GLU A 162 0.31 12.60 -7.37
C GLU A 162 0.14 13.67 -8.44
N TYR A 163 1.08 13.73 -9.38
CA TYR A 163 1.07 14.69 -10.48
C TYR A 163 0.91 13.99 -11.82
N LYS A 164 -0.09 14.40 -12.60
CA LYS A 164 -0.19 14.02 -14.01
C LYS A 164 0.65 14.97 -14.85
N ILE A 165 1.69 14.46 -15.48
CA ILE A 165 2.58 15.22 -16.32
C ILE A 165 2.28 14.90 -17.80
N TYR A 166 1.94 15.92 -18.57
CA TYR A 166 1.79 15.79 -20.01
C TYR A 166 3.17 15.87 -20.66
N ILE A 167 3.53 14.82 -21.41
CA ILE A 167 4.79 14.77 -22.14
C ILE A 167 4.68 15.68 -23.36
N PRO A 168 5.55 16.69 -23.53
CA PRO A 168 5.55 17.53 -24.72
C PRO A 168 5.98 16.75 -25.96
N ASP A 169 5.51 17.16 -27.15
CA ASP A 169 5.84 16.50 -28.42
C ASP A 169 7.35 16.50 -28.72
N ALA A 170 8.08 17.47 -28.20
CA ALA A 170 9.54 17.55 -28.31
C ALA A 170 10.19 17.85 -26.96
N ILE A 171 11.36 17.27 -26.73
CA ILE A 171 12.15 17.57 -25.53
C ILE A 171 12.61 19.04 -25.61
N PRO A 172 12.30 19.87 -24.60
CA PRO A 172 12.74 21.27 -24.57
C PRO A 172 14.27 21.40 -24.67
N ASP A 173 14.76 22.37 -25.41
CA ASP A 173 16.19 22.57 -25.66
C ASP A 173 17.00 22.80 -24.38
N LYS A 174 16.38 23.39 -23.36
CA LYS A 174 16.97 23.52 -22.03
C LYS A 174 17.37 22.14 -21.46
N HIS A 175 16.51 21.14 -21.57
CA HIS A 175 16.78 19.78 -21.04
C HIS A 175 17.84 19.06 -21.86
N LYS A 176 17.83 19.21 -23.20
CA LYS A 176 18.89 18.68 -24.07
C LYS A 176 20.26 19.24 -23.67
N ARG A 177 20.35 20.55 -23.54
CA ARG A 177 21.58 21.27 -23.16
C ARG A 177 22.10 20.83 -21.77
N ILE A 178 21.20 20.71 -20.79
CA ILE A 178 21.57 20.25 -19.44
C ILE A 178 22.05 18.78 -19.49
N SER A 179 21.36 17.92 -20.22
CA SER A 179 21.76 16.52 -20.38
C SER A 179 23.17 16.39 -20.99
N GLU A 180 23.44 17.12 -22.06
CA GLU A 180 24.76 17.14 -22.71
C GLU A 180 25.85 17.65 -21.76
N LEU A 181 25.58 18.71 -21.00
CA LEU A 181 26.51 19.26 -20.02
C LEU A 181 26.86 18.25 -18.92
N ILE A 182 25.83 17.56 -18.39
CA ILE A 182 26.01 16.55 -17.35
C ILE A 182 26.78 15.34 -17.90
N GLN A 183 26.44 14.87 -19.10
CA GLN A 183 27.16 13.76 -19.74
C GLN A 183 28.64 14.09 -19.90
N ARG A 184 28.97 15.31 -20.37
CA ARG A 184 30.37 15.75 -20.52
C ARG A 184 31.08 15.89 -19.16
N LYS A 185 30.43 16.58 -18.21
CA LYS A 185 31.02 16.87 -16.89
C LYS A 185 31.35 15.61 -16.10
N TYR A 186 30.50 14.59 -16.18
CA TYR A 186 30.63 13.37 -15.38
C TYR A 186 31.04 12.15 -16.22
N ASN A 187 31.38 12.34 -17.49
CA ASN A 187 31.73 11.27 -18.43
C ASN A 187 30.70 10.12 -18.47
N LEU A 188 29.41 10.48 -18.43
CA LEU A 188 28.31 9.51 -18.41
C LEU A 188 28.04 8.96 -19.82
N LYS A 189 27.83 7.63 -19.90
CA LYS A 189 27.44 6.93 -21.13
C LYS A 189 26.15 6.18 -20.91
N ILE A 190 25.13 6.48 -21.75
CA ILE A 190 23.88 5.72 -21.77
C ILE A 190 24.10 4.46 -22.56
N LYS A 191 23.90 3.28 -21.94
CA LYS A 191 23.91 1.98 -22.62
C LYS A 191 22.50 1.45 -22.74
N LYS A 192 22.07 1.12 -23.93
CA LYS A 192 20.83 0.37 -24.17
C LYS A 192 21.14 -1.12 -23.94
N TYR A 193 20.44 -1.71 -22.97
CA TYR A 193 20.46 -3.16 -22.83
C TYR A 193 19.50 -3.75 -23.87
N THR A 194 20.03 -4.63 -24.70
CA THR A 194 19.20 -5.59 -25.45
C THR A 194 19.10 -6.83 -24.57
N SER A 195 17.87 -7.38 -24.43
CA SER A 195 17.69 -8.65 -23.73
C SER A 195 18.71 -9.64 -24.25
N GLY A 196 19.65 -10.02 -23.38
CA GLY A 196 20.62 -11.05 -23.70
C GLY A 196 19.90 -12.36 -24.02
N LYS A 197 20.32 -13.02 -25.10
CA LYS A 197 20.06 -14.43 -25.29
C LYS A 197 20.84 -15.22 -24.26
#